data_82470568c05bc604c0ef23d3d36cd860
#
_entry.id   82470568c05bc604c0ef23d3d36cd860
#
_cell.length_a   1.000
_cell.length_b   1.000
_cell.length_c   1.000
_cell.angle_alpha   90.00
_cell.angle_beta   90.00
_cell.angle_gamma   90.00
#
_symmetry.space_group_name_H-M   'P 1'
#
loop_
_entity.id
_entity.type
_entity.pdbx_description
1 polymer ?
#
loop_
_entity_poly.entity_id
_entity_poly.type
_entity_poly.pdbx_seq_one_letter_code
_entity_poly.pdbx_strand_id
1 'polypeptide(L)'
;MTQVQHKADFDKLEWESPVAGVRHKCIDQNNVRLRVVEYSKEMPPHWCEKGHYGYLIEGQMEVEYENSTVIYYPGDGIFIPDGPDHKHRGRVLSDKVLVFFIERV
;
A
#
# COMPACT_ATOMS: atom_id res chain seq x y z
N MET A 1 2.93 17.70 24.12
CA MET A 1 2.20 17.74 22.83
C MET A 1 3.16 17.49 21.68
N THR A 2 2.83 16.57 20.83
CA THR A 2 3.66 16.26 19.67
C THR A 2 3.33 17.22 18.53
N GLN A 3 4.34 17.84 17.98
CA GLN A 3 4.17 18.75 16.87
C GLN A 3 4.15 17.97 15.55
N VAL A 4 3.13 18.23 14.74
CA VAL A 4 3.00 17.58 13.45
C VAL A 4 3.97 18.19 12.44
N GLN A 5 4.64 17.35 11.68
CA GLN A 5 5.43 17.76 10.52
C GLN A 5 4.52 17.73 9.29
N HIS A 6 4.14 18.91 8.80
CA HIS A 6 3.21 18.97 7.67
C HIS A 6 3.79 18.40 6.38
N LYS A 7 5.10 18.58 6.16
CA LYS A 7 5.76 18.00 5.01
C LYS A 7 6.27 16.60 5.37
N ALA A 8 5.81 15.59 4.65
CA ALA A 8 6.31 14.23 4.74
C ALA A 8 7.38 14.04 3.68
N ASP A 9 8.65 14.12 4.08
CA ASP A 9 9.77 14.10 3.16
C ASP A 9 10.31 12.68 2.99
N PHE A 10 9.72 11.95 2.07
CA PHE A 10 10.10 10.55 1.81
C PHE A 10 11.50 10.43 1.23
N ASP A 11 12.01 11.45 0.56
CA ASP A 11 13.36 11.40 -0.03
C ASP A 11 14.46 11.27 1.02
N LYS A 12 14.18 11.72 2.24
CA LYS A 12 15.13 11.61 3.35
C LYS A 12 15.12 10.25 4.03
N LEU A 13 14.18 9.37 3.68
CA LEU A 13 14.06 8.07 4.29
C LEU A 13 14.72 7.00 3.45
N GLU A 14 15.28 6.00 4.13
CA GLU A 14 15.77 4.80 3.48
C GLU A 14 14.61 3.85 3.20
N TRP A 15 14.71 3.09 2.11
CA TRP A 15 13.77 2.01 1.87
C TRP A 15 13.97 0.91 2.92
N GLU A 16 12.88 0.37 3.42
CA GLU A 16 12.87 -0.79 4.30
C GLU A 16 12.12 -1.92 3.61
N SER A 17 12.59 -3.16 3.77
CA SER A 17 11.96 -4.32 3.18
C SER A 17 11.40 -5.22 4.27
N PRO A 18 10.10 -5.10 4.60
CA PRO A 18 9.51 -5.94 5.66
C PRO A 18 9.39 -7.40 5.26
N VAL A 19 9.19 -7.68 3.98
CA VAL A 19 9.12 -9.05 3.45
C VAL A 19 9.66 -9.05 2.02
N ALA A 20 9.94 -10.25 1.50
CA ALA A 20 10.42 -10.40 0.12
C ALA A 20 9.42 -9.78 -0.87
N GLY A 21 9.94 -9.03 -1.84
CA GLY A 21 9.11 -8.39 -2.86
C GLY A 21 8.38 -7.14 -2.42
N VAL A 22 8.61 -6.68 -1.19
CA VAL A 22 7.99 -5.45 -0.68
C VAL A 22 9.06 -4.56 -0.09
N ARG A 23 9.08 -3.30 -0.49
CA ARG A 23 9.87 -2.29 0.20
C ARG A 23 9.05 -1.02 0.34
N HIS A 24 9.26 -0.30 1.41
CA HIS A 24 8.45 0.86 1.69
C HIS A 24 9.20 1.93 2.47
N LYS A 25 8.58 3.10 2.49
CA LYS A 25 8.94 4.23 3.35
C LYS A 25 7.68 4.65 4.07
N CYS A 26 7.72 4.76 5.39
CA CYS A 26 6.56 5.08 6.23
C CYS A 26 6.81 6.30 7.08
N ILE A 27 5.80 7.13 7.23
CA ILE A 27 5.81 8.27 8.16
C ILE A 27 4.50 8.20 8.95
N ASP A 28 4.62 8.06 10.27
CA ASP A 28 3.47 7.91 11.17
C ASP A 28 3.32 9.14 12.04
N GLN A 29 2.13 9.75 12.02
CA GLN A 29 1.77 10.88 12.88
C GLN A 29 0.28 10.83 13.17
N ASN A 30 -0.11 11.16 14.40
CA ASN A 30 -1.53 11.28 14.79
C ASN A 30 -2.36 10.03 14.40
N ASN A 31 -1.80 8.85 14.63
CA ASN A 31 -2.46 7.57 14.32
C ASN A 31 -2.74 7.37 12.83
N VAL A 32 -2.04 8.09 11.97
CA VAL A 32 -2.12 7.97 10.52
C VAL A 32 -0.74 7.64 9.97
N ARG A 33 -0.70 6.68 9.07
CA ARG A 33 0.52 6.32 8.35
C ARG A 33 0.40 6.76 6.90
N LEU A 34 1.39 7.52 6.44
CA LEU A 34 1.61 7.75 5.02
C LEU A 34 2.68 6.76 4.57
N ARG A 35 2.41 6.06 3.50
CA ARG A 35 3.30 4.97 3.09
C ARG A 35 3.46 4.97 1.57
N VAL A 36 4.72 4.99 1.12
CA VAL A 36 5.06 4.73 -0.28
C VAL A 36 5.56 3.30 -0.34
N VAL A 37 4.96 2.49 -1.19
CA VAL A 37 5.28 1.05 -1.28
C VAL A 37 5.63 0.69 -2.70
N GLU A 38 6.69 -0.12 -2.84
CA GLU A 38 7.04 -0.75 -4.09
C GLU A 38 6.89 -2.25 -3.93
N TYR A 39 6.07 -2.86 -4.79
CA TYR A 39 5.89 -4.30 -4.86
C TYR A 39 6.56 -4.85 -6.09
N SER A 40 7.18 -6.02 -5.98
CA SER A 40 7.69 -6.78 -7.11
C SER A 40 6.95 -8.11 -7.23
N LYS A 41 7.21 -8.84 -8.31
CA LYS A 41 6.59 -10.16 -8.54
C LYS A 41 6.98 -11.19 -7.49
N GLU A 42 8.02 -10.92 -6.71
CA GLU A 42 8.46 -11.81 -5.63
C GLU A 42 7.55 -11.74 -4.40
N MET A 43 6.67 -10.73 -4.31
CA MET A 43 5.78 -10.61 -3.17
C MET A 43 4.85 -11.82 -3.09
N PRO A 44 4.89 -12.61 -1.99
CA PRO A 44 3.98 -13.73 -1.83
C PRO A 44 2.56 -13.22 -1.56
N PRO A 45 1.56 -13.74 -2.26
CA PRO A 45 0.18 -13.35 -1.96
C PRO A 45 -0.22 -13.85 -0.58
N HIS A 46 -0.91 -13.00 0.18
CA HIS A 46 -1.50 -13.39 1.45
C HIS A 46 -2.75 -12.57 1.71
N TRP A 47 -3.71 -13.16 2.39
CA TRP A 47 -4.92 -12.47 2.76
C TRP A 47 -4.66 -11.48 3.88
N CYS A 48 -5.17 -10.28 3.74
CA CYS A 48 -4.98 -9.20 4.70
C CYS A 48 -6.32 -8.52 5.00
N GLU A 49 -6.54 -8.21 6.27
CA GLU A 49 -7.74 -7.50 6.71
C GLU A 49 -7.48 -6.03 7.00
N LYS A 50 -6.24 -5.60 6.90
CA LYS A 50 -5.90 -4.20 7.09
C LYS A 50 -6.21 -3.41 5.82
N GLY A 51 -6.99 -2.35 6.00
CA GLY A 51 -7.39 -1.49 4.88
C GLY A 51 -6.31 -0.52 4.45
N HIS A 52 -6.51 0.00 3.25
CA HIS A 52 -5.63 0.99 2.64
C HIS A 52 -6.47 1.97 1.83
N TYR A 53 -6.15 3.25 1.93
CA TYR A 53 -6.70 4.25 1.03
C TYR A 53 -5.53 4.83 0.26
N GLY A 54 -5.61 4.86 -1.06
CA GLY A 54 -4.45 5.32 -1.78
C GLY A 54 -4.63 5.51 -3.27
N TYR A 55 -3.49 5.53 -3.93
CA TYR A 55 -3.42 5.90 -5.34
C TYR A 55 -2.28 5.11 -6.00
N LEU A 56 -2.60 4.40 -7.07
CA LEU A 56 -1.60 3.65 -7.81
C LEU A 56 -0.81 4.59 -8.73
N ILE A 57 0.50 4.64 -8.54
CA ILE A 57 1.37 5.56 -9.28
C ILE A 57 1.93 4.89 -10.53
N GLU A 58 2.37 3.64 -10.41
CA GLU A 58 3.06 2.94 -11.49
C GLU A 58 2.78 1.44 -11.43
N GLY A 59 2.65 0.82 -12.59
CA GLY A 59 2.48 -0.62 -12.71
C GLY A 59 1.03 -1.06 -12.72
N GLN A 60 0.81 -2.38 -12.69
CA GLN A 60 -0.52 -2.99 -12.67
C GLN A 60 -0.59 -3.98 -11.54
N MET A 61 -1.70 -3.97 -10.82
CA MET A 61 -1.91 -4.82 -9.65
C MET A 61 -3.31 -5.40 -9.68
N GLU A 62 -3.40 -6.70 -9.43
CA GLU A 62 -4.67 -7.37 -9.25
C GLU A 62 -4.91 -7.55 -7.76
N VAL A 63 -6.08 -7.16 -7.30
CA VAL A 63 -6.47 -7.38 -5.90
C VAL A 63 -7.71 -8.26 -5.89
N GLU A 64 -7.58 -9.39 -5.23
CA GLU A 64 -8.66 -10.35 -5.04
C GLU A 64 -9.36 -10.05 -3.73
N TYR A 65 -10.67 -9.89 -3.80
CA TYR A 65 -11.55 -9.77 -2.65
C TYR A 65 -12.34 -11.06 -2.51
N GLU A 66 -13.17 -11.18 -1.48
CA GLU A 66 -13.90 -12.41 -1.22
C GLU A 66 -14.80 -12.82 -2.40
N ASN A 67 -15.48 -11.85 -3.01
CA ASN A 67 -16.46 -12.12 -4.08
C ASN A 67 -16.14 -11.43 -5.40
N SER A 68 -14.96 -10.85 -5.54
CA SER A 68 -14.60 -10.13 -6.75
C SER A 68 -13.11 -9.96 -6.88
N THR A 69 -12.67 -9.62 -8.08
CA THR A 69 -11.28 -9.31 -8.38
C THR A 69 -11.24 -7.98 -9.13
N VAL A 70 -10.34 -7.10 -8.74
CA VAL A 70 -10.18 -5.79 -9.37
C VAL A 70 -8.75 -5.63 -9.86
N ILE A 71 -8.60 -5.13 -11.08
CA ILE A 71 -7.29 -4.78 -11.62
C ILE A 71 -7.14 -3.27 -11.54
N TYR A 72 -6.07 -2.83 -10.89
CA TYR A 72 -5.75 -1.43 -10.74
C TYR A 72 -4.66 -1.01 -11.72
N TYR A 73 -4.83 0.18 -12.29
CA TYR A 73 -3.90 0.78 -13.25
C TYR A 73 -3.39 2.11 -12.70
N PRO A 74 -2.28 2.63 -13.23
CA PRO A 74 -1.82 3.97 -12.80
C PRO A 74 -2.93 5.01 -12.94
N GLY A 75 -3.12 5.79 -11.88
CA GLY A 75 -4.19 6.79 -11.82
C GLY A 75 -5.44 6.33 -11.09
N ASP A 76 -5.53 5.04 -10.75
CA ASP A 76 -6.68 4.54 -10.02
C ASP A 76 -6.56 4.80 -8.53
N GLY A 77 -7.66 5.20 -7.91
CA GLY A 77 -7.77 5.25 -6.46
C GLY A 77 -8.00 3.86 -5.88
N ILE A 78 -7.52 3.65 -4.67
CA ILE A 78 -7.70 2.40 -3.93
C ILE A 78 -8.44 2.73 -2.66
N PHE A 79 -9.57 2.07 -2.43
CA PHE A 79 -10.41 2.32 -1.28
C PHE A 79 -10.77 0.99 -0.63
N ILE A 80 -10.00 0.61 0.37
CA ILE A 80 -10.18 -0.68 1.07
C ILE A 80 -10.33 -0.39 2.56
N PRO A 81 -11.55 -0.45 3.12
CA PRO A 81 -11.74 -0.29 4.56
C PRO A 81 -11.09 -1.42 5.35
N ASP A 82 -10.79 -1.15 6.62
CA ASP A 82 -10.31 -2.19 7.54
C ASP A 82 -11.43 -3.19 7.82
N GLY A 83 -11.05 -4.41 8.14
CA GLY A 83 -11.96 -5.42 8.66
C GLY A 83 -12.06 -6.66 7.80
N PRO A 84 -12.66 -7.73 8.36
CA PRO A 84 -12.75 -9.02 7.67
C PRO A 84 -13.68 -9.00 6.45
N ASP A 85 -14.64 -8.07 6.40
CA ASP A 85 -15.54 -7.95 5.24
C ASP A 85 -14.81 -7.45 3.99
N HIS A 86 -13.64 -6.87 4.17
CA HIS A 86 -12.84 -6.27 3.08
C HIS A 86 -11.49 -6.93 2.93
N LYS A 87 -11.35 -8.16 3.43
CA LYS A 87 -10.08 -8.87 3.29
C LYS A 87 -9.71 -9.02 1.82
N HIS A 88 -8.44 -8.93 1.54
CA HIS A 88 -7.95 -8.87 0.17
C HIS A 88 -6.57 -9.50 0.05
N ARG A 89 -6.23 -9.83 -1.19
CA ARG A 89 -4.94 -10.43 -1.53
C ARG A 89 -4.46 -9.81 -2.84
N GLY A 90 -3.25 -9.25 -2.84
CA GLY A 90 -2.70 -8.57 -4.00
C GLY A 90 -1.75 -9.44 -4.80
N ARG A 91 -1.67 -9.19 -6.11
CA ARG A 91 -0.71 -9.80 -7.01
C ARG A 91 -0.22 -8.77 -8.02
N VAL A 92 1.09 -8.70 -8.20
CA VAL A 92 1.72 -7.79 -9.15
C VAL A 92 1.63 -8.39 -10.56
N LEU A 93 1.12 -7.62 -11.52
CA LEU A 93 0.98 -8.05 -12.91
C LEU A 93 2.08 -7.51 -13.81
N SER A 94 2.70 -6.39 -13.44
CA SER A 94 3.82 -5.78 -14.16
C SER A 94 5.14 -6.17 -13.50
N ASP A 95 6.25 -5.58 -13.93
CA ASP A 95 7.55 -5.84 -13.28
C ASP A 95 7.57 -5.36 -11.85
N LYS A 96 6.97 -4.20 -11.59
CA LYS A 96 6.82 -3.65 -10.26
C LYS A 96 5.59 -2.76 -10.19
N VAL A 97 5.17 -2.47 -8.97
CA VAL A 97 4.07 -1.56 -8.67
C VAL A 97 4.56 -0.53 -7.66
N LEU A 98 4.29 0.73 -7.93
CA LEU A 98 4.54 1.82 -6.98
C LEU A 98 3.19 2.40 -6.57
N VAL A 99 2.92 2.43 -5.27
CA VAL A 99 1.63 2.86 -4.75
C VAL A 99 1.82 3.73 -3.50
N PHE A 100 0.95 4.70 -3.34
CA PHE A 100 0.88 5.51 -2.14
C PHE A 100 -0.35 5.12 -1.33
N PHE A 101 -0.15 4.85 -0.05
CA PHE A 101 -1.23 4.48 0.87
C PHE A 101 -1.31 5.42 2.06
N ILE A 102 -2.54 5.60 2.53
CA ILE A 102 -2.85 6.18 3.83
C ILE A 102 -3.51 5.08 4.66
N GLU A 103 -2.97 4.82 5.84
CA GLU A 103 -3.43 3.74 6.71
C GLU A 103 -3.61 4.26 8.13
N ARG A 104 -4.47 3.62 8.90
CA ARG A 104 -4.57 3.86 10.34
C ARG A 104 -3.53 3.01 11.06
N VAL A 105 -2.98 3.57 12.11
CA VAL A 105 -2.01 2.84 12.95
C VAL A 105 -2.34 2.97 14.43
#